data_ceeb4d85f57140ab94d52b5b50e65ef3
#
_entry.id   ceeb4d85f57140ab94d52b5b50e65ef3
#
_cell.length_a   1.000
_cell.length_b   1.000
_cell.length_c   1.000
_cell.angle_alpha   90.00
_cell.angle_beta   90.00
_cell.angle_gamma   90.00
#
_symmetry.space_group_name_H-M   'P 1'
#
loop_
_entity.id
_entity.type
_entity.pdbx_description
1 polymer ?
#
loop_
_entity_poly.entity_id
_entity_poly.type
_entity_poly.pdbx_seq_one_letter_code
_entity_poly.pdbx_strand_id
1 'polypeptide(L)'
;MAQAKQQPKWLAVEADRITVRLSRPSEANGVQVDSLSLRSPTVRDIRNAQTGGGDDEQRELNLFASLAEVGVKDLEGLALKDYSRLQAGYFRLVQDDEL
;
A
#
# COMPACT_ATOMS: atom_id res chain seq x y z
N MET A 1 20.04 21.08 -4.96
CA MET A 1 19.59 20.99 -4.57
C MET A 1 18.67 20.32 -4.17
N ALA A 2 18.25 20.29 -3.72
CA ALA A 2 17.22 19.82 -3.12
C ALA A 2 16.34 18.95 -3.76
N GLN A 3 16.77 18.08 -4.34
CA GLN A 3 15.97 17.19 -5.01
C GLN A 3 15.49 16.12 -4.16
N ALA A 4 15.70 16.19 -2.90
CA ALA A 4 15.33 15.12 -2.01
C ALA A 4 13.86 14.83 -2.01
N LYS A 5 13.05 15.77 -2.48
CA LYS A 5 11.62 15.55 -2.45
C LYS A 5 11.07 14.85 -3.66
N GLN A 6 11.89 14.51 -4.60
CA GLN A 6 11.37 13.83 -5.76
C GLN A 6 10.82 12.48 -5.40
N GLN A 7 9.69 12.15 -5.97
CA GLN A 7 9.08 10.86 -5.74
C GLN A 7 9.64 9.85 -6.73
N PRO A 8 9.72 8.59 -6.32
CA PRO A 8 10.07 7.52 -7.26
C PRO A 8 9.09 7.47 -8.41
N LYS A 9 9.57 7.01 -9.55
CA LYS A 9 8.71 6.93 -10.73
C LYS A 9 7.59 5.92 -10.56
N TRP A 10 7.75 4.98 -9.65
CA TRP A 10 6.74 3.96 -9.44
C TRP A 10 5.65 4.39 -8.46
N LEU A 11 5.71 5.62 -7.95
CA LEU A 11 4.76 6.09 -6.95
C LEU A 11 4.04 7.33 -7.44
N ALA A 12 2.71 7.28 -7.49
CA ALA A 12 1.89 8.43 -7.79
C ALA A 12 1.10 8.78 -6.55
N VAL A 13 1.23 10.01 -6.09
CA VAL A 13 0.58 10.45 -4.86
C VAL A 13 -0.54 11.42 -5.20
N GLU A 14 -1.74 11.11 -4.68
CA GLU A 14 -2.89 11.99 -4.82
C GLU A 14 -3.39 12.36 -3.44
N ALA A 15 -4.38 13.22 -3.38
CA ALA A 15 -4.84 13.74 -2.09
C ALA A 15 -5.36 12.62 -1.17
N ASP A 16 -6.03 11.64 -1.74
CA ASP A 16 -6.68 10.62 -0.92
C ASP A 16 -6.25 9.20 -1.26
N ARG A 17 -5.19 9.05 -2.05
CA ARG A 17 -4.72 7.71 -2.40
C ARG A 17 -3.33 7.79 -3.00
N ILE A 18 -2.67 6.66 -3.01
CA ILE A 18 -1.43 6.52 -3.77
C ILE A 18 -1.60 5.33 -4.70
N THR A 19 -0.87 5.37 -5.80
CA THR A 19 -0.82 4.26 -6.72
C THR A 19 0.63 3.82 -6.85
N VAL A 20 0.85 2.53 -6.69
CA VAL A 20 2.18 1.95 -6.74
C VAL A 20 2.29 1.07 -7.97
N ARG A 21 3.26 1.37 -8.82
CA ARG A 21 3.52 0.54 -9.98
C ARG A 21 4.37 -0.64 -9.56
N LEU A 22 3.95 -1.83 -9.97
CA LEU A 22 4.67 -3.05 -9.62
C LEU A 22 5.83 -3.26 -10.59
N SER A 23 6.88 -3.91 -10.10
CA SER A 23 8.02 -4.21 -10.94
C SER A 23 7.68 -5.31 -11.95
N ARG A 24 6.67 -6.10 -11.65
CA ARG A 24 6.18 -7.13 -12.57
C ARG A 24 4.70 -7.32 -12.30
N PRO A 25 3.94 -7.80 -13.30
CA PRO A 25 2.51 -8.03 -13.10
C PRO A 25 2.27 -9.02 -11.98
N SER A 26 1.16 -8.86 -11.30
CA SER A 26 0.76 -9.77 -10.24
C SER A 26 -0.74 -9.93 -10.31
N GLU A 27 -1.27 -10.95 -9.68
CA GLU A 27 -2.70 -11.22 -9.71
C GLU A 27 -3.38 -10.56 -8.53
N ALA A 28 -4.48 -9.88 -8.81
CA ALA A 28 -5.29 -9.28 -7.77
C ALA A 28 -6.74 -9.46 -8.17
N ASN A 29 -7.53 -10.05 -7.28
CA ASN A 29 -8.95 -10.30 -7.55
C ASN A 29 -9.15 -11.11 -8.83
N GLY A 30 -8.23 -12.02 -9.09
CA GLY A 30 -8.36 -12.90 -10.26
C GLY A 30 -7.92 -12.28 -11.56
N VAL A 31 -7.33 -11.09 -11.54
CA VAL A 31 -6.92 -10.37 -12.74
C VAL A 31 -5.47 -9.95 -12.62
N GLN A 32 -4.75 -10.04 -13.72
CA GLN A 32 -3.36 -9.56 -13.75
C GLN A 32 -3.36 -8.04 -13.74
N VAL A 33 -2.59 -7.46 -12.82
CA VAL A 33 -2.46 -6.02 -12.71
C VAL A 33 -0.98 -5.66 -12.66
N ASP A 34 -0.68 -4.42 -13.05
CA ASP A 34 0.70 -3.93 -12.96
C ASP A 34 0.81 -2.76 -11.98
N SER A 35 -0.25 -2.47 -11.27
CA SER A 35 -0.20 -1.45 -10.22
C SER A 35 -1.28 -1.74 -9.19
N LEU A 36 -1.08 -1.20 -8.00
CA LEU A 36 -2.07 -1.28 -6.93
C LEU A 36 -2.23 0.11 -6.32
N SER A 37 -3.44 0.42 -5.91
CA SER A 37 -3.73 1.70 -5.28
C SER A 37 -4.14 1.46 -3.84
N LEU A 38 -3.65 2.31 -2.94
CA LEU A 38 -4.08 2.31 -1.55
C LEU A 38 -4.87 3.59 -1.30
N ARG A 39 -6.08 3.45 -0.79
CA ARG A 39 -6.83 4.63 -0.39
C ARG A 39 -6.36 5.09 0.97
N SER A 40 -6.60 6.34 1.29
CA SER A 40 -6.19 6.91 2.56
C SER A 40 -6.95 6.21 3.70
N PRO A 41 -6.26 5.73 4.73
CA PRO A 41 -6.93 5.00 5.80
C PRO A 41 -7.64 5.92 6.77
N THR A 42 -8.67 5.38 7.40
CA THR A 42 -9.32 6.04 8.51
C THR A 42 -8.89 5.36 9.80
N VAL A 43 -9.24 5.97 10.91
CA VAL A 43 -8.99 5.35 12.22
C VAL A 43 -9.68 3.99 12.29
N ARG A 44 -10.89 3.90 11.71
CA ARG A 44 -11.61 2.63 11.71
C ARG A 44 -10.86 1.55 10.97
N ASP A 45 -10.23 1.91 9.85
CA ASP A 45 -9.43 0.93 9.09
C ASP A 45 -8.31 0.36 9.95
N ILE A 46 -7.64 1.22 10.70
CA ILE A 46 -6.55 0.79 11.56
C ILE A 46 -7.08 -0.15 12.64
N ARG A 47 -8.17 0.22 13.27
CA ARG A 47 -8.74 -0.61 14.33
C ARG A 47 -9.20 -1.96 13.81
N ASN A 48 -9.84 -1.97 12.65
CA ASN A 48 -10.31 -3.23 12.08
C ASN A 48 -9.13 -4.17 11.77
N ALA A 49 -8.04 -3.61 11.28
CA ALA A 49 -6.88 -4.43 10.97
C ALA A 49 -6.30 -5.04 12.25
N GLN A 50 -6.32 -4.30 13.33
CA GLN A 50 -5.77 -4.80 14.59
C GLN A 50 -6.63 -5.86 15.22
N THR A 51 -7.95 -5.72 15.10
CA THR A 51 -8.84 -6.69 15.72
C THR A 51 -8.87 -8.01 14.96
N GLY A 52 -8.31 -8.06 13.76
CA GLY A 52 -8.24 -9.30 13.02
C GLY A 52 -7.29 -10.32 13.64
N GLY A 53 -6.49 -9.91 14.62
CA GLY A 53 -5.57 -10.81 15.27
C GLY A 53 -4.28 -10.98 14.49
N GLY A 54 -3.41 -11.85 15.00
CA GLY A 54 -2.15 -12.09 14.36
C GLY A 54 -1.07 -11.15 14.86
N ASP A 55 0.12 -11.29 14.30
CA ASP A 55 1.24 -10.44 14.68
C ASP A 55 1.21 -9.14 13.86
N ASP A 56 2.23 -8.33 14.04
CA ASP A 56 2.29 -7.03 13.35
C ASP A 56 2.29 -7.20 11.85
N GLU A 57 2.96 -8.21 11.36
CA GLU A 57 3.03 -8.45 9.94
C GLU A 57 1.66 -8.80 9.37
N GLN A 58 0.92 -9.64 10.07
CA GLN A 58 -0.42 -10.00 9.64
C GLN A 58 -1.35 -8.81 9.68
N ARG A 59 -1.21 -7.97 10.69
CA ARG A 59 -2.04 -6.77 10.79
C ARG A 59 -1.77 -5.81 9.65
N GLU A 60 -0.51 -5.68 9.26
CA GLU A 60 -0.18 -4.82 8.13
C GLU A 60 -0.77 -5.38 6.84
N LEU A 61 -0.66 -6.69 6.63
CA LEU A 61 -1.26 -7.31 5.46
C LEU A 61 -2.77 -7.07 5.42
N ASN A 62 -3.43 -7.23 6.57
CA ASN A 62 -4.86 -7.00 6.65
C ASN A 62 -5.22 -5.57 6.28
N LEU A 63 -4.45 -4.62 6.79
CA LEU A 63 -4.68 -3.22 6.51
C LEU A 63 -4.50 -2.91 5.03
N PHE A 64 -3.37 -3.35 4.47
CA PHE A 64 -3.10 -3.06 3.07
C PHE A 64 -4.11 -3.72 2.16
N ALA A 65 -4.54 -4.93 2.48
CA ALA A 65 -5.55 -5.62 1.68
C ALA A 65 -6.84 -4.82 1.66
N SER A 66 -7.23 -4.29 2.81
CA SER A 66 -8.44 -3.49 2.91
C SER A 66 -8.29 -2.19 2.10
N LEU A 67 -7.16 -1.52 2.22
CA LEU A 67 -6.97 -0.24 1.53
C LEU A 67 -6.86 -0.43 0.02
N ALA A 68 -6.29 -1.54 -0.42
CA ALA A 68 -6.15 -1.81 -1.84
C ALA A 68 -7.36 -2.57 -2.40
N GLU A 69 -8.25 -3.02 -1.52
CA GLU A 69 -9.44 -3.79 -1.91
C GLU A 69 -9.06 -5.06 -2.66
N VAL A 70 -8.08 -5.76 -2.12
CA VAL A 70 -7.65 -7.06 -2.64
C VAL A 70 -7.60 -8.04 -1.46
N GLY A 71 -7.35 -9.30 -1.77
CA GLY A 71 -7.19 -10.29 -0.71
C GLY A 71 -5.79 -10.29 -0.15
N VAL A 72 -5.66 -10.79 1.08
CA VAL A 72 -4.33 -10.93 1.68
C VAL A 72 -3.46 -11.83 0.81
N LYS A 73 -4.04 -12.88 0.23
CA LYS A 73 -3.27 -13.78 -0.61
C LYS A 73 -2.73 -13.08 -1.84
N ASP A 74 -3.45 -12.07 -2.35
CA ASP A 74 -2.96 -11.31 -3.48
C ASP A 74 -1.68 -10.56 -3.10
N LEU A 75 -1.65 -10.02 -1.89
CA LEU A 75 -0.45 -9.32 -1.42
C LEU A 75 0.70 -10.29 -1.21
N GLU A 76 0.39 -11.48 -0.71
CA GLU A 76 1.43 -12.49 -0.49
C GLU A 76 2.08 -12.94 -1.78
N GLY A 77 1.39 -12.79 -2.90
CA GLY A 77 1.94 -13.16 -4.18
C GLY A 77 2.83 -12.10 -4.83
N LEU A 78 2.93 -10.91 -4.22
CA LEU A 78 3.76 -9.86 -4.78
C LEU A 78 5.24 -10.19 -4.63
N ALA A 79 6.05 -9.67 -5.56
CA ALA A 79 7.49 -9.69 -5.34
C ALA A 79 7.78 -8.87 -4.09
N LEU A 80 8.80 -9.29 -3.34
CA LEU A 80 9.10 -8.60 -2.09
C LEU A 80 9.38 -7.13 -2.31
N LYS A 81 10.10 -6.79 -3.37
CA LYS A 81 10.38 -5.38 -3.62
C LYS A 81 9.10 -4.60 -3.92
N ASP A 82 8.09 -5.25 -4.46
CA ASP A 82 6.82 -4.58 -4.74
C ASP A 82 6.04 -4.36 -3.45
N TYR A 83 6.09 -5.32 -2.55
CA TYR A 83 5.47 -5.11 -1.25
C TYR A 83 6.18 -3.98 -0.50
N SER A 84 7.50 -3.91 -0.62
CA SER A 84 8.25 -2.80 -0.03
C SER A 84 7.84 -1.47 -0.63
N ARG A 85 7.52 -1.44 -1.92
CA ARG A 85 6.99 -0.22 -2.53
C ARG A 85 5.66 0.18 -1.93
N LEU A 86 4.80 -0.81 -1.64
CA LEU A 86 3.53 -0.51 -0.96
C LEU A 86 3.77 0.08 0.41
N GLN A 87 4.72 -0.47 1.15
CA GLN A 87 5.04 0.05 2.47
C GLN A 87 5.51 1.50 2.40
N ALA A 88 6.38 1.79 1.45
CA ALA A 88 6.87 3.15 1.26
C ALA A 88 5.74 4.08 0.85
N GLY A 89 4.87 3.61 -0.03
CA GLY A 89 3.72 4.40 -0.46
C GLY A 89 2.76 4.68 0.69
N TYR A 90 2.51 3.67 1.49
CA TYR A 90 1.65 3.83 2.64
C TYR A 90 2.22 4.88 3.61
N PHE A 91 3.50 4.78 3.88
CA PHE A 91 4.15 5.74 4.77
C PHE A 91 3.96 7.16 4.25
N ARG A 92 4.16 7.34 2.96
CA ARG A 92 3.98 8.66 2.35
C ARG A 92 2.53 9.12 2.42
N LEU A 93 1.60 8.18 2.26
CA LEU A 93 0.17 8.49 2.23
C LEU A 93 -0.32 9.03 3.56
N VAL A 94 0.18 8.48 4.65
CA VAL A 94 -0.31 8.88 5.97
C VAL A 94 0.52 9.99 6.59
N GLN A 95 1.54 10.45 5.90
CA GLN A 95 2.41 11.48 6.41
C GLN A 95 1.69 12.83 6.33
N ASP A 96 1.82 13.61 7.39
CA ASP A 96 1.21 14.93 7.43
C ASP A 96 2.20 15.94 6.88
N ASP A 97 1.87 16.53 5.75
CA ASP A 97 2.76 17.46 5.08
C ASP A 97 2.63 18.88 5.57
N GLU A 98 1.72 19.11 6.48
CA GLU A 98 1.46 20.46 6.93
C GLU A 98 2.53 21.02 7.83
N LEU A 99 3.44 20.25 8.23
CA LEU A 99 4.47 20.68 9.17
C LEU A 99 5.67 21.39 8.54
#